data_6c1d15b67d684fae793029144a8b10f3
#
_entry.id   6c1d15b67d684fae793029144a8b10f3
#
_cell.length_a   1.000
_cell.length_b   1.000
_cell.length_c   1.000
_cell.angle_alpha   90.00
_cell.angle_beta   90.00
_cell.angle_gamma   90.00
#
_symmetry.space_group_name_H-M   'P 1'
#
loop_
_entity.id
_entity.type
_entity.pdbx_description
1 polymer ?
#
loop_
_entity_poly.entity_id
_entity_poly.type
_entity_poly.pdbx_seq_one_letter_code
_entity_poly.pdbx_strand_id
1 'polypeptide(L)'
;MIKITKNYLTKILIGLFLFSPVNAAYEIKASTAILQDYLSGEILFEKDADKSIYPASMTKIMTSIIAFDLLKEGDLILEDKFIISEKAWRLSQPGYSSMFIVVGDEVSVENLLKGIIIVSGNDACIALAEGIAGSEEAFATLMTSKALEIGMTNTNFSNASGINDPDNYSTVRDILIMSDYLIRNYPELYKYFKELEFTWDRTGGDPITQPNTNGLLNKNKSVDGIKTGFLTVEKYSLASSIIKNNRRLIAVGSGFNTKSSRIFESNKLLNYGLSKFDTIQITKKNDKIDELDVWLGKKDKIGVYINEDFYKTIPKVESLYKKKYLKAVIKYNGPILAPIKKDDIVGKFKVFYKDNLINEYNLYASEDIKKVNMFSRILKSINFIIWGDI
;
A
#
# COMPACT_ATOMS: atom_id res chain seq x y z
N MET A 1 89.85 8.19 16.01
CA MET A 1 88.76 9.17 16.27
C MET A 1 87.53 8.80 15.51
N ILE A 2 86.56 8.12 16.15
CA ILE A 2 85.31 7.62 15.54
C ILE A 2 84.20 8.62 15.81
N LYS A 3 83.63 9.21 14.76
CA LYS A 3 82.51 10.12 14.89
C LYS A 3 81.21 9.30 14.91
N ILE A 4 80.50 9.34 16.04
CA ILE A 4 79.14 8.75 16.16
C ILE A 4 78.15 9.82 15.78
N THR A 5 77.37 9.58 14.73
CA THR A 5 76.23 10.40 14.38
C THR A 5 74.95 9.73 14.92
N LYS A 6 74.25 10.43 15.82
CA LYS A 6 72.93 10.02 16.36
C LYS A 6 71.85 10.42 15.35
N ASN A 7 71.19 9.40 14.78
CA ASN A 7 69.96 9.60 14.01
C ASN A 7 68.77 9.63 14.99
N TYR A 8 68.10 10.77 15.07
CA TYR A 8 66.80 10.88 15.76
C TYR A 8 65.71 10.51 14.78
N LEU A 9 65.13 9.33 14.96
CA LEU A 9 63.89 8.92 14.26
C LEU A 9 62.71 9.60 14.98
N THR A 10 62.19 10.65 14.41
CA THR A 10 60.92 11.28 14.83
C THR A 10 59.79 10.38 14.35
N LYS A 11 59.16 9.63 15.24
CA LYS A 11 57.93 8.89 14.96
C LYS A 11 56.78 9.90 14.88
N ILE A 12 56.33 10.22 13.65
CA ILE A 12 55.08 10.94 13.43
C ILE A 12 53.96 9.92 13.61
N LEU A 13 53.23 10.02 14.72
CA LEU A 13 52.00 9.26 14.96
C LEU A 13 50.87 9.94 14.18
N ILE A 14 50.59 9.47 12.95
CA ILE A 14 49.41 9.89 12.21
C ILE A 14 48.23 9.16 12.81
N GLY A 15 47.48 9.85 13.68
CA GLY A 15 46.19 9.39 14.15
C GLY A 15 45.18 9.37 12.98
N LEU A 16 44.94 8.17 12.43
CA LEU A 16 43.80 7.96 11.55
C LEU A 16 42.52 8.10 12.39
N PHE A 17 41.94 9.28 12.38
CA PHE A 17 40.52 9.44 12.76
C PHE A 17 39.67 8.72 11.71
N LEU A 18 39.31 7.49 11.99
CA LEU A 18 38.22 6.78 11.29
C LEU A 18 36.93 7.51 11.62
N PHE A 19 36.62 8.52 10.82
CA PHE A 19 35.25 9.03 10.73
C PHE A 19 34.39 7.90 10.14
N SER A 20 33.83 7.04 11.01
CA SER A 20 32.68 6.25 10.62
C SER A 20 31.59 7.25 10.20
N PRO A 21 31.06 7.22 8.98
CA PRO A 21 29.92 8.05 8.66
C PRO A 21 28.82 7.63 9.61
N VAL A 22 28.49 8.48 10.58
CA VAL A 22 27.26 8.36 11.35
C VAL A 22 26.16 8.54 10.32
N ASN A 23 25.65 7.43 9.79
CA ASN A 23 24.39 7.45 9.09
C ASN A 23 23.35 7.95 10.11
N ALA A 24 23.08 9.26 10.09
CA ALA A 24 22.02 9.81 10.91
C ALA A 24 20.76 9.01 10.58
N ALA A 25 20.27 8.24 11.54
CA ALA A 25 19.05 7.48 11.39
C ALA A 25 17.95 8.44 10.96
N TYR A 26 17.17 8.06 9.95
CA TYR A 26 16.06 8.89 9.52
C TYR A 26 15.07 9.04 10.68
N GLU A 27 14.82 10.27 11.09
CA GLU A 27 13.95 10.60 12.21
C GLU A 27 12.69 11.32 11.74
N ILE A 28 11.56 10.93 12.29
CA ILE A 28 10.25 11.57 12.10
C ILE A 28 9.69 12.03 13.45
N LYS A 29 9.14 13.25 13.48
CA LYS A 29 8.47 13.82 14.67
C LYS A 29 7.02 13.37 14.75
N ALA A 30 6.81 12.07 14.81
CA ALA A 30 5.56 11.38 15.12
C ALA A 30 5.80 10.41 16.27
N SER A 31 4.77 10.07 17.03
CA SER A 31 4.85 9.00 18.04
C SER A 31 5.00 7.64 17.35
N THR A 32 4.16 7.39 16.34
CA THR A 32 4.19 6.17 15.53
C THR A 32 4.15 6.53 14.05
N ALA A 33 4.82 5.75 13.19
CA ALA A 33 4.79 5.98 11.75
C ALA A 33 5.15 4.72 10.97
N ILE A 34 4.64 4.63 9.75
CA ILE A 34 4.95 3.58 8.78
C ILE A 34 4.92 4.14 7.35
N LEU A 35 5.77 3.58 6.48
CA LEU A 35 5.84 3.92 5.06
C LEU A 35 5.96 2.65 4.24
N GLN A 36 5.14 2.51 3.21
CA GLN A 36 5.12 1.36 2.31
C GLN A 36 5.28 1.81 0.85
N ASP A 37 5.96 0.98 0.07
CA ASP A 37 5.86 1.01 -1.39
C ASP A 37 4.64 0.19 -1.82
N TYR A 38 3.72 0.83 -2.53
CA TYR A 38 2.45 0.22 -2.93
C TYR A 38 2.62 -0.94 -3.94
N LEU A 39 3.58 -0.85 -4.87
CA LEU A 39 3.75 -1.87 -5.90
C LEU A 39 4.39 -3.14 -5.35
N SER A 40 5.43 -3.01 -4.54
CA SER A 40 6.12 -4.17 -3.95
C SER A 40 5.52 -4.63 -2.62
N GLY A 41 4.71 -3.81 -1.95
CA GLY A 41 4.21 -4.07 -0.61
C GLY A 41 5.26 -3.91 0.50
N GLU A 42 6.49 -3.51 0.17
CA GLU A 42 7.58 -3.46 1.15
C GLU A 42 7.48 -2.26 2.08
N ILE A 43 7.74 -2.53 3.36
CA ILE A 43 7.84 -1.48 4.38
C ILE A 43 9.22 -0.84 4.27
N LEU A 44 9.24 0.46 3.99
CA LEU A 44 10.45 1.26 3.79
C LEU A 44 10.91 1.97 5.06
N PHE A 45 9.99 2.18 5.97
CA PHE A 45 10.23 2.79 7.28
C PHE A 45 9.12 2.39 8.24
N GLU A 46 9.49 2.14 9.48
CA GLU A 46 8.54 1.97 10.59
C GLU A 46 9.11 2.51 11.89
N LYS A 47 8.23 3.03 12.74
CA LYS A 47 8.49 3.49 14.10
C LYS A 47 7.29 3.15 14.96
N ASP A 48 7.46 2.24 15.90
CA ASP A 48 6.40 1.79 16.81
C ASP A 48 5.08 1.47 16.09
N ALA A 49 5.19 0.82 14.90
CA ALA A 49 4.07 0.69 13.96
C ALA A 49 2.90 -0.15 14.49
N ASP A 50 3.17 -1.03 15.45
CA ASP A 50 2.18 -1.93 16.07
C ASP A 50 1.68 -1.43 17.44
N LYS A 51 2.17 -0.25 17.87
CA LYS A 51 1.65 0.39 19.07
C LYS A 51 0.21 0.83 18.89
N SER A 52 -0.64 0.51 19.86
CA SER A 52 -2.04 0.94 19.86
C SER A 52 -2.16 2.47 19.88
N ILE A 53 -3.04 2.97 19.03
CA ILE A 53 -3.39 4.39 18.87
C ILE A 53 -4.90 4.55 18.85
N TYR A 54 -5.38 5.74 19.13
CA TYR A 54 -6.75 6.14 18.78
C TYR A 54 -6.76 6.60 17.32
N PRO A 55 -7.49 5.91 16.40
CA PRO A 55 -7.47 6.24 14.97
C PRO A 55 -8.07 7.62 14.65
N ALA A 56 -8.88 8.16 15.55
CA ALA A 56 -9.59 9.42 15.33
C ALA A 56 -10.34 9.36 13.98
N SER A 57 -10.43 10.48 13.26
CA SER A 57 -11.11 10.51 11.96
C SER A 57 -10.46 9.69 10.84
N MET A 58 -9.35 8.97 11.08
CA MET A 58 -8.87 7.95 10.12
C MET A 58 -9.83 6.74 10.09
N THR A 59 -10.63 6.52 11.14
CA THR A 59 -11.77 5.58 11.17
C THR A 59 -12.68 5.73 9.94
N LYS A 60 -12.87 6.96 9.46
CA LYS A 60 -13.74 7.28 8.31
C LYS A 60 -13.28 6.64 6.99
N ILE A 61 -12.06 6.15 6.92
CA ILE A 61 -11.61 5.34 5.80
C ILE A 61 -12.42 4.03 5.76
N MET A 62 -12.59 3.36 6.92
CA MET A 62 -13.39 2.13 7.00
C MET A 62 -14.88 2.43 6.77
N THR A 63 -15.40 3.53 7.30
CA THR A 63 -16.77 3.98 7.04
C THR A 63 -17.03 4.13 5.54
N SER A 64 -16.06 4.70 4.79
CA SER A 64 -16.14 4.82 3.34
C SER A 64 -16.02 3.45 2.65
N ILE A 65 -15.15 2.56 3.12
CA ILE A 65 -14.96 1.20 2.56
C ILE A 65 -16.26 0.40 2.64
N ILE A 66 -16.97 0.41 3.77
CA ILE A 66 -18.26 -0.30 3.90
C ILE A 66 -19.27 0.20 2.87
N ALA A 67 -19.40 1.51 2.68
CA ALA A 67 -20.28 2.06 1.66
C ALA A 67 -19.80 1.71 0.23
N PHE A 68 -18.49 1.69 0.01
CA PHE A 68 -17.90 1.34 -1.29
C PHE A 68 -18.07 -0.14 -1.63
N ASP A 69 -18.07 -1.04 -0.65
CA ASP A 69 -18.42 -2.44 -0.84
C ASP A 69 -19.84 -2.56 -1.40
N LEU A 70 -20.83 -1.93 -0.74
CA LEU A 70 -22.23 -1.95 -1.16
C LEU A 70 -22.46 -1.29 -2.53
N LEU A 71 -21.77 -0.17 -2.80
CA LEU A 71 -21.81 0.47 -4.13
C LEU A 71 -21.27 -0.45 -5.23
N LYS A 72 -20.21 -1.20 -4.94
CA LYS A 72 -19.59 -2.14 -5.88
C LYS A 72 -20.46 -3.38 -6.13
N GLU A 73 -21.17 -3.84 -5.11
CA GLU A 73 -22.12 -4.96 -5.18
C GLU A 73 -23.46 -4.57 -5.82
N GLY A 74 -23.76 -3.28 -5.86
CA GLY A 74 -25.01 -2.74 -6.39
C GLY A 74 -26.17 -2.73 -5.39
N ASP A 75 -25.88 -3.00 -4.12
CA ASP A 75 -26.85 -2.94 -3.03
C ASP A 75 -27.09 -1.49 -2.54
N LEU A 76 -26.26 -0.57 -3.00
CA LEU A 76 -26.36 0.88 -2.77
C LEU A 76 -26.02 1.62 -4.07
N ILE A 77 -26.63 2.78 -4.30
CA ILE A 77 -26.23 3.69 -5.38
C ILE A 77 -25.95 5.08 -4.82
N LEU A 78 -25.20 5.90 -5.55
CA LEU A 78 -24.78 7.23 -5.09
C LEU A 78 -25.96 8.20 -4.91
N GLU A 79 -27.03 7.99 -5.65
CA GLU A 79 -28.26 8.76 -5.63
C GLU A 79 -29.24 8.39 -4.51
N ASP A 80 -29.06 7.23 -3.87
CA ASP A 80 -29.87 6.82 -2.72
C ASP A 80 -29.78 7.87 -1.63
N LYS A 81 -30.90 8.11 -0.94
CA LYS A 81 -31.00 9.16 0.08
C LYS A 81 -31.34 8.56 1.43
N PHE A 82 -30.66 9.07 2.43
CA PHE A 82 -30.94 8.74 3.83
C PHE A 82 -31.55 9.94 4.55
N ILE A 83 -32.55 9.66 5.38
CA ILE A 83 -33.20 10.65 6.23
C ILE A 83 -32.29 10.95 7.43
N ILE A 84 -32.04 12.22 7.69
CA ILE A 84 -31.17 12.66 8.78
C ILE A 84 -31.89 12.57 10.12
N SER A 85 -31.35 11.72 11.01
CA SER A 85 -31.84 11.56 12.37
C SER A 85 -31.46 12.73 13.28
N GLU A 86 -32.13 12.85 14.43
CA GLU A 86 -31.71 13.77 15.48
C GLU A 86 -30.31 13.43 16.03
N LYS A 87 -29.93 12.14 16.11
CA LYS A 87 -28.59 11.68 16.54
C LYS A 87 -27.52 12.22 15.59
N ALA A 88 -27.70 12.08 14.28
CA ALA A 88 -26.79 12.63 13.27
C ALA A 88 -26.70 14.14 13.34
N TRP A 89 -27.85 14.85 13.39
CA TRP A 89 -27.92 16.29 13.47
C TRP A 89 -27.23 16.86 14.72
N ARG A 90 -27.27 16.19 15.87
CA ARG A 90 -26.56 16.64 17.08
C ARG A 90 -25.06 16.81 16.86
N LEU A 91 -24.46 16.07 15.94
CA LEU A 91 -23.04 16.21 15.56
C LEU A 91 -22.81 17.31 14.49
N SER A 92 -23.89 17.95 13.99
CA SER A 92 -23.82 19.17 13.18
C SER A 92 -23.60 20.44 14.01
N GLN A 93 -23.61 20.33 15.34
CA GLN A 93 -23.47 21.47 16.25
C GLN A 93 -21.99 21.89 16.40
N PRO A 94 -21.72 23.12 16.85
CA PRO A 94 -20.38 23.62 17.12
C PRO A 94 -19.57 22.68 18.01
N GLY A 95 -18.29 22.48 17.69
CA GLY A 95 -17.37 21.60 18.43
C GLY A 95 -17.03 20.31 17.71
N TYR A 96 -17.77 19.97 16.66
CA TYR A 96 -17.51 18.80 15.82
C TYR A 96 -17.12 19.18 14.39
N SER A 97 -16.35 18.32 13.71
CA SER A 97 -16.25 18.39 12.24
C SER A 97 -17.58 17.94 11.65
N SER A 98 -18.18 18.76 10.80
CA SER A 98 -19.55 18.57 10.34
C SER A 98 -19.70 19.07 8.90
N MET A 99 -20.62 18.48 8.12
CA MET A 99 -21.10 19.05 6.86
C MET A 99 -22.37 19.89 7.06
N PHE A 100 -22.87 19.99 8.30
CA PHE A 100 -24.04 20.80 8.68
C PHE A 100 -25.37 20.31 8.09
N ILE A 101 -25.66 19.02 8.21
CA ILE A 101 -26.95 18.43 7.86
C ILE A 101 -28.04 18.82 8.86
N VAL A 102 -29.28 18.85 8.39
CA VAL A 102 -30.45 19.24 9.19
C VAL A 102 -31.36 18.03 9.43
N VAL A 103 -31.95 17.92 10.63
CA VAL A 103 -32.86 16.83 10.97
C VAL A 103 -34.03 16.75 10.00
N GLY A 104 -34.34 15.54 9.52
CA GLY A 104 -35.42 15.27 8.58
C GLY A 104 -35.08 15.52 7.12
N ASP A 105 -33.91 16.09 6.81
CA ASP A 105 -33.45 16.20 5.40
C ASP A 105 -33.17 14.81 4.80
N GLU A 106 -33.33 14.72 3.48
CA GLU A 106 -32.91 13.59 2.69
C GLU A 106 -31.58 13.91 1.99
N VAL A 107 -30.50 13.26 2.39
CA VAL A 107 -29.15 13.50 1.86
C VAL A 107 -28.67 12.30 1.07
N SER A 108 -28.17 12.53 -0.15
CA SER A 108 -27.67 11.45 -1.01
C SER A 108 -26.40 10.82 -0.43
N VAL A 109 -26.21 9.53 -0.72
CA VAL A 109 -25.01 8.77 -0.36
C VAL A 109 -23.75 9.46 -0.87
N GLU A 110 -23.76 10.01 -2.10
CA GLU A 110 -22.64 10.76 -2.65
C GLU A 110 -22.26 11.97 -1.78
N ASN A 111 -23.26 12.78 -1.37
CA ASN A 111 -23.02 13.95 -0.54
C ASN A 111 -22.56 13.56 0.87
N LEU A 112 -23.11 12.49 1.46
CA LEU A 112 -22.63 11.96 2.74
C LEU A 112 -21.18 11.51 2.64
N LEU A 113 -20.80 10.78 1.58
CA LEU A 113 -19.43 10.34 1.35
C LEU A 113 -18.48 11.53 1.16
N LYS A 114 -18.84 12.53 0.37
CA LYS A 114 -18.04 13.76 0.24
C LYS A 114 -17.91 14.50 1.58
N GLY A 115 -18.98 14.60 2.36
CA GLY A 115 -18.96 15.15 3.71
C GLY A 115 -18.02 14.39 4.64
N ILE A 116 -18.01 13.05 4.61
CA ILE A 116 -17.14 12.18 5.41
C ILE A 116 -15.67 12.35 5.01
N ILE A 117 -15.40 12.26 3.72
CA ILE A 117 -14.03 12.18 3.17
C ILE A 117 -13.33 13.54 3.21
N ILE A 118 -14.00 14.59 2.71
CA ILE A 118 -13.39 15.89 2.45
C ILE A 118 -13.39 16.75 3.72
N VAL A 119 -14.56 16.94 4.31
CA VAL A 119 -14.70 17.83 5.48
C VAL A 119 -14.65 17.10 6.82
N SER A 120 -14.59 15.77 6.77
CA SER A 120 -14.52 14.94 7.98
C SER A 120 -15.79 14.98 8.84
N GLY A 121 -16.98 15.16 8.23
CA GLY A 121 -18.28 15.29 8.90
C GLY A 121 -18.60 14.08 9.78
N ASN A 122 -18.75 14.31 11.09
CA ASN A 122 -19.18 13.28 12.02
C ASN A 122 -20.69 13.01 11.86
N ASP A 123 -21.44 14.05 11.61
CA ASP A 123 -22.87 14.03 11.31
C ASP A 123 -23.17 13.14 10.09
N ALA A 124 -22.41 13.31 9.01
CA ALA A 124 -22.51 12.47 7.81
C ALA A 124 -22.18 11.00 8.09
N CYS A 125 -21.23 10.69 9.01
CA CYS A 125 -20.91 9.34 9.39
C CYS A 125 -22.10 8.64 10.07
N ILE A 126 -22.77 9.32 11.01
CA ILE A 126 -23.94 8.77 11.69
C ILE A 126 -25.07 8.53 10.69
N ALA A 127 -25.36 9.54 9.83
CA ALA A 127 -26.42 9.41 8.83
C ALA A 127 -26.18 8.25 7.87
N LEU A 128 -24.94 8.07 7.40
CA LEU A 128 -24.56 6.95 6.53
C LEU A 128 -24.67 5.60 7.28
N ALA A 129 -24.19 5.53 8.51
CA ALA A 129 -24.23 4.32 9.32
C ALA A 129 -25.65 3.86 9.63
N GLU A 130 -26.52 4.79 10.03
CA GLU A 130 -27.93 4.53 10.29
C GLU A 130 -28.67 4.10 9.01
N GLY A 131 -28.38 4.76 7.88
CA GLY A 131 -28.99 4.44 6.59
C GLY A 131 -28.60 3.05 6.08
N ILE A 132 -27.35 2.62 6.28
CA ILE A 132 -26.86 1.32 5.81
C ILE A 132 -27.23 0.20 6.79
N ALA A 133 -27.03 0.39 8.09
CA ALA A 133 -27.11 -0.69 9.08
C ALA A 133 -28.25 -0.52 10.10
N GLY A 134 -29.07 0.54 9.97
CA GLY A 134 -30.16 0.84 10.91
C GLY A 134 -29.69 1.46 12.23
N SER A 135 -28.41 1.32 12.60
CA SER A 135 -27.81 1.98 13.76
C SER A 135 -26.29 2.10 13.61
N GLU A 136 -25.68 3.06 14.34
CA GLU A 136 -24.23 3.22 14.37
C GLU A 136 -23.54 2.02 15.01
N GLU A 137 -24.12 1.38 16.00
CA GLU A 137 -23.60 0.24 16.70
C GLU A 137 -23.52 -1.00 15.78
N ALA A 138 -24.57 -1.24 14.99
CA ALA A 138 -24.59 -2.29 13.97
C ALA A 138 -23.56 -2.01 12.88
N PHE A 139 -23.43 -0.76 12.45
CA PHE A 139 -22.44 -0.34 11.47
C PHE A 139 -21.01 -0.52 11.99
N ALA A 140 -20.72 -0.17 13.24
CA ALA A 140 -19.41 -0.37 13.87
C ALA A 140 -19.03 -1.86 13.94
N THR A 141 -20.01 -2.75 14.13
CA THR A 141 -19.82 -4.20 14.06
C THR A 141 -19.39 -4.63 12.65
N LEU A 142 -20.04 -4.11 11.60
CA LEU A 142 -19.62 -4.36 10.20
C LEU A 142 -18.21 -3.86 9.95
N MET A 143 -17.86 -2.65 10.43
CA MET A 143 -16.51 -2.07 10.28
C MET A 143 -15.44 -2.97 10.92
N THR A 144 -15.68 -3.48 12.13
CA THR A 144 -14.73 -4.36 12.83
C THR A 144 -14.62 -5.72 12.13
N SER A 145 -15.73 -6.28 11.64
CA SER A 145 -15.72 -7.51 10.85
C SER A 145 -14.90 -7.35 9.56
N LYS A 146 -15.11 -6.25 8.83
CA LYS A 146 -14.33 -5.93 7.63
C LYS A 146 -12.86 -5.70 7.95
N ALA A 147 -12.53 -5.06 9.06
CA ALA A 147 -11.15 -4.88 9.51
C ALA A 147 -10.44 -6.23 9.66
N LEU A 148 -11.06 -7.19 10.35
CA LEU A 148 -10.51 -8.55 10.50
C LEU A 148 -10.37 -9.26 9.14
N GLU A 149 -11.37 -9.15 8.26
CA GLU A 149 -11.35 -9.74 6.91
C GLU A 149 -10.14 -9.28 6.10
N ILE A 150 -9.81 -7.99 6.17
CA ILE A 150 -8.68 -7.41 5.41
C ILE A 150 -7.34 -7.50 6.14
N GLY A 151 -7.28 -8.12 7.34
CA GLY A 151 -6.05 -8.39 8.08
C GLY A 151 -5.66 -7.34 9.14
N MET A 152 -6.57 -6.44 9.53
CA MET A 152 -6.36 -5.47 10.62
C MET A 152 -6.60 -6.12 11.98
N THR A 153 -5.66 -6.94 12.42
CA THR A 153 -5.82 -7.80 13.61
C THR A 153 -5.72 -7.06 14.95
N ASN A 154 -5.26 -5.81 14.94
CA ASN A 154 -5.09 -4.97 16.12
C ASN A 154 -6.04 -3.76 16.11
N THR A 155 -7.23 -3.93 15.52
CA THR A 155 -8.20 -2.84 15.34
C THR A 155 -9.59 -3.25 15.82
N ASN A 156 -10.23 -2.33 16.52
CA ASN A 156 -11.65 -2.38 16.83
C ASN A 156 -12.28 -1.01 16.58
N PHE A 157 -13.43 -1.00 15.94
CA PHE A 157 -14.25 0.19 15.71
C PHE A 157 -15.49 0.15 16.60
N SER A 158 -15.64 1.15 17.46
CA SER A 158 -16.81 1.31 18.35
C SER A 158 -17.84 2.29 17.79
N ASN A 159 -17.45 3.11 16.79
CA ASN A 159 -18.31 4.08 16.14
C ASN A 159 -17.86 4.39 14.71
N ALA A 160 -18.72 5.02 13.92
CA ALA A 160 -18.49 5.30 12.50
C ALA A 160 -17.57 6.51 12.25
N SER A 161 -17.34 7.36 13.22
CA SER A 161 -16.71 8.67 13.03
C SER A 161 -15.27 8.76 13.56
N GLY A 162 -14.90 7.89 14.49
CA GLY A 162 -13.64 7.93 15.23
C GLY A 162 -13.66 8.98 16.36
N ILE A 163 -14.84 9.42 16.81
CA ILE A 163 -14.98 10.19 18.04
C ILE A 163 -14.38 9.36 19.19
N ASN A 164 -13.79 10.08 20.16
CA ASN A 164 -13.07 9.45 21.26
C ASN A 164 -13.94 8.46 22.05
N ASP A 165 -13.51 7.22 22.00
CA ASP A 165 -14.08 6.08 22.72
C ASP A 165 -12.92 5.14 23.06
N PRO A 166 -12.79 4.63 24.31
CA PRO A 166 -11.69 3.76 24.70
C PRO A 166 -11.64 2.46 23.91
N ASP A 167 -12.79 1.98 23.42
CA ASP A 167 -12.88 0.76 22.63
C ASP A 167 -12.62 0.98 21.13
N ASN A 168 -12.37 2.24 20.70
CA ASN A 168 -12.03 2.57 19.31
C ASN A 168 -10.51 2.69 19.20
N TYR A 169 -9.83 1.61 18.84
CA TYR A 169 -8.37 1.55 18.73
C TYR A 169 -7.89 0.91 17.42
N SER A 170 -6.66 1.20 17.05
CA SER A 170 -5.99 0.65 15.88
C SER A 170 -4.47 0.76 16.04
N THR A 171 -3.72 0.48 14.96
CA THR A 171 -2.28 0.75 14.83
C THR A 171 -2.00 1.46 13.51
N VAL A 172 -0.86 2.14 13.36
CA VAL A 172 -0.52 2.75 12.06
C VAL A 172 -0.27 1.68 10.99
N ARG A 173 0.08 0.44 11.36
CA ARG A 173 0.15 -0.70 10.44
C ARG A 173 -1.23 -1.08 9.93
N ASP A 174 -2.22 -1.23 10.80
CA ASP A 174 -3.56 -1.59 10.40
C ASP A 174 -4.22 -0.48 9.55
N ILE A 175 -3.99 0.79 9.90
CA ILE A 175 -4.43 1.93 9.06
C ILE A 175 -3.74 1.91 7.68
N LEU A 176 -2.47 1.46 7.59
CA LEU A 176 -1.78 1.26 6.32
C LEU A 176 -2.45 0.16 5.49
N ILE A 177 -2.76 -1.00 6.10
CA ILE A 177 -3.49 -2.11 5.45
C ILE A 177 -4.82 -1.62 4.89
N MET A 178 -5.59 -0.89 5.70
CA MET A 178 -6.86 -0.29 5.29
C MET A 178 -6.70 0.69 4.12
N SER A 179 -5.65 1.51 4.16
CA SER A 179 -5.35 2.49 3.11
C SER A 179 -4.93 1.83 1.79
N ASP A 180 -4.12 0.77 1.85
CA ASP A 180 -3.73 -0.03 0.69
C ASP A 180 -4.95 -0.74 0.08
N TYR A 181 -5.79 -1.35 0.93
CA TYR A 181 -7.03 -2.00 0.52
C TYR A 181 -7.98 -1.03 -0.20
N LEU A 182 -8.20 0.16 0.36
CA LEU A 182 -9.01 1.23 -0.24
C LEU A 182 -8.54 1.56 -1.65
N ILE A 183 -7.24 1.81 -1.83
CA ILE A 183 -6.68 2.22 -3.11
C ILE A 183 -6.75 1.09 -4.15
N ARG A 184 -6.53 -0.17 -3.74
CA ARG A 184 -6.55 -1.32 -4.65
C ARG A 184 -7.94 -1.68 -5.13
N ASN A 185 -8.92 -1.64 -4.23
CA ASN A 185 -10.24 -2.20 -4.50
C ASN A 185 -11.25 -1.18 -5.02
N TYR A 186 -11.02 0.13 -4.78
CA TYR A 186 -11.95 1.21 -5.15
C TYR A 186 -11.25 2.39 -5.87
N PRO A 187 -10.48 2.16 -6.95
CA PRO A 187 -9.70 3.21 -7.59
C PRO A 187 -10.56 4.37 -8.12
N GLU A 188 -11.81 4.09 -8.56
CA GLU A 188 -12.72 5.13 -9.05
C GLU A 188 -13.30 5.97 -7.92
N LEU A 189 -13.68 5.39 -6.79
CA LEU A 189 -14.22 6.08 -5.63
C LEU A 189 -13.12 6.74 -4.79
N TYR A 190 -11.90 6.23 -4.86
CA TYR A 190 -10.73 6.83 -4.23
C TYR A 190 -10.48 8.28 -4.68
N LYS A 191 -10.97 8.67 -5.85
CA LYS A 191 -10.83 10.05 -6.38
C LYS A 191 -11.42 11.11 -5.45
N TYR A 192 -12.43 10.79 -4.65
CA TYR A 192 -13.00 11.71 -3.67
C TYR A 192 -11.97 12.17 -2.62
N PHE A 193 -10.97 11.34 -2.29
CA PHE A 193 -9.93 11.67 -1.31
C PHE A 193 -8.96 12.75 -1.78
N LYS A 194 -8.93 13.04 -3.09
CA LYS A 194 -8.10 14.07 -3.71
C LYS A 194 -8.84 15.41 -3.85
N GLU A 195 -10.14 15.46 -3.69
CA GLU A 195 -10.92 16.69 -3.82
C GLU A 195 -10.47 17.71 -2.78
N LEU A 196 -10.30 18.97 -3.20
CA LEU A 196 -9.72 20.02 -2.37
C LEU A 196 -10.73 20.71 -1.48
N GLU A 197 -12.00 20.69 -1.86
CA GLU A 197 -13.11 21.30 -1.15
C GLU A 197 -14.41 20.58 -1.49
N PHE A 198 -15.43 20.78 -0.66
CA PHE A 198 -16.77 20.30 -0.86
C PHE A 198 -17.77 21.41 -0.55
N THR A 199 -18.70 21.66 -1.48
CA THR A 199 -19.84 22.56 -1.30
C THR A 199 -21.08 21.74 -1.02
N TRP A 200 -21.64 21.92 0.17
CA TRP A 200 -22.91 21.34 0.57
C TRP A 200 -24.04 22.33 0.37
N ASP A 201 -24.98 22.00 -0.50
CA ASP A 201 -26.19 22.77 -0.77
C ASP A 201 -27.29 22.37 0.23
N ARG A 202 -27.17 22.90 1.42
CA ARG A 202 -28.05 22.54 2.55
C ARG A 202 -29.47 23.05 2.42
N THR A 203 -30.42 22.30 2.96
CA THR A 203 -31.83 22.75 3.05
C THR A 203 -31.97 23.96 3.96
N GLY A 204 -32.70 25.00 3.50
CA GLY A 204 -33.06 26.15 4.30
C GLY A 204 -31.93 27.14 4.64
N GLY A 205 -30.85 27.15 3.86
CA GLY A 205 -29.74 28.09 4.05
C GLY A 205 -28.85 28.23 2.83
N ASP A 206 -27.89 29.15 2.88
CA ASP A 206 -26.90 29.31 1.82
C ASP A 206 -25.97 28.06 1.74
N PRO A 207 -25.47 27.70 0.53
CA PRO A 207 -24.49 26.66 0.37
C PRO A 207 -23.23 26.88 1.22
N ILE A 208 -22.70 25.83 1.81
CA ILE A 208 -21.48 25.89 2.62
C ILE A 208 -20.34 25.20 1.89
N THR A 209 -19.29 25.96 1.55
CA THR A 209 -18.06 25.43 0.99
C THR A 209 -17.02 25.25 2.09
N GLN A 210 -16.46 24.04 2.22
CA GLN A 210 -15.45 23.71 3.20
C GLN A 210 -14.23 23.05 2.53
N PRO A 211 -13.00 23.45 2.92
CA PRO A 211 -11.80 22.84 2.36
C PRO A 211 -11.58 21.43 2.91
N ASN A 212 -10.85 20.63 2.13
CA ASN A 212 -10.39 19.33 2.61
C ASN A 212 -9.48 19.49 3.83
N THR A 213 -9.75 18.69 4.86
CA THR A 213 -8.99 18.70 6.12
C THR A 213 -7.52 18.25 5.94
N ASN A 214 -7.20 17.57 4.81
CA ASN A 214 -5.86 17.16 4.45
C ASN A 214 -5.07 18.31 3.77
N GLY A 215 -4.49 19.19 4.56
CA GLY A 215 -3.68 20.30 4.04
C GLY A 215 -2.43 19.90 3.25
N LEU A 216 -2.06 18.62 3.26
CA LEU A 216 -0.93 18.12 2.45
C LEU A 216 -1.25 18.13 0.95
N LEU A 217 -2.52 17.97 0.56
CA LEU A 217 -3.00 18.08 -0.83
C LEU A 217 -2.66 19.43 -1.46
N ASN A 218 -2.75 20.51 -0.67
CA ASN A 218 -2.41 21.87 -1.13
C ASN A 218 -0.89 22.10 -1.19
N LYS A 219 -0.11 21.41 -0.36
CA LYS A 219 1.35 21.56 -0.27
C LYS A 219 2.12 20.76 -1.31
N ASN A 220 1.56 19.62 -1.74
CA ASN A 220 2.23 18.72 -2.67
C ASN A 220 1.22 18.14 -3.67
N LYS A 221 1.25 18.61 -4.90
CA LYS A 221 0.30 18.22 -5.96
C LYS A 221 0.40 16.75 -6.40
N SER A 222 1.47 16.05 -6.01
CA SER A 222 1.62 14.62 -6.24
C SER A 222 0.91 13.77 -5.17
N VAL A 223 0.48 14.37 -4.06
CA VAL A 223 -0.33 13.72 -3.02
C VAL A 223 -1.78 13.64 -3.51
N ASP A 224 -2.42 12.49 -3.29
CA ASP A 224 -3.79 12.21 -3.76
C ASP A 224 -4.73 11.67 -2.68
N GLY A 225 -4.34 11.78 -1.41
CA GLY A 225 -5.13 11.35 -0.25
C GLY A 225 -4.29 11.34 1.02
N ILE A 226 -4.77 10.76 2.12
CA ILE A 226 -6.01 10.03 2.32
C ILE A 226 -6.86 10.74 3.38
N LYS A 227 -6.53 10.55 4.68
CA LYS A 227 -7.40 11.05 5.76
C LYS A 227 -6.62 11.52 6.97
N THR A 228 -7.01 12.66 7.49
CA THR A 228 -6.49 13.23 8.75
C THR A 228 -7.26 12.71 9.96
N GLY A 229 -6.58 12.67 11.11
CA GLY A 229 -7.19 12.47 12.42
C GLY A 229 -6.72 13.52 13.42
N PHE A 230 -7.54 13.74 14.44
CA PHE A 230 -7.21 14.54 15.62
C PHE A 230 -8.07 14.13 16.80
N LEU A 231 -7.43 13.84 17.91
CA LEU A 231 -8.01 13.76 19.25
C LEU A 231 -7.02 14.40 20.23
N THR A 232 -7.51 15.02 21.28
CA THR A 232 -6.62 15.67 22.26
C THR A 232 -5.61 14.69 22.87
N VAL A 233 -6.03 13.44 23.13
CA VAL A 233 -5.19 12.37 23.71
C VAL A 233 -4.15 11.86 22.73
N GLU A 234 -4.49 11.72 21.43
CA GLU A 234 -3.61 11.19 20.38
C GLU A 234 -2.89 12.29 19.61
N LYS A 235 -3.35 13.55 19.70
CA LYS A 235 -2.90 14.68 18.88
C LYS A 235 -3.26 14.49 17.41
N TYR A 236 -2.38 14.89 16.47
CA TYR A 236 -2.66 14.91 15.05
C TYR A 236 -2.14 13.63 14.39
N SER A 237 -2.91 13.10 13.45
CA SER A 237 -2.55 11.93 12.63
C SER A 237 -2.89 12.14 11.16
N LEU A 238 -2.26 11.37 10.28
CA LEU A 238 -2.48 11.42 8.83
C LEU A 238 -2.13 10.08 8.19
N ALA A 239 -3.10 9.50 7.49
CA ALA A 239 -2.86 8.53 6.42
C ALA A 239 -2.72 9.31 5.11
N SER A 240 -1.65 9.11 4.35
CA SER A 240 -1.33 9.86 3.14
C SER A 240 -0.78 8.97 2.04
N SER A 241 -1.04 9.35 0.79
CA SER A 241 -0.53 8.69 -0.41
C SER A 241 0.04 9.69 -1.39
N ILE A 242 1.11 9.31 -2.09
CA ILE A 242 1.75 10.11 -3.14
C ILE A 242 1.97 9.25 -4.38
N ILE A 243 1.73 9.84 -5.57
CA ILE A 243 2.08 9.23 -6.86
C ILE A 243 3.11 10.13 -7.55
N LYS A 244 4.25 9.55 -7.89
CA LYS A 244 5.27 10.23 -8.68
C LYS A 244 5.96 9.24 -9.62
N ASN A 245 6.00 9.56 -10.93
CA ASN A 245 6.60 8.71 -11.95
C ASN A 245 6.04 7.27 -11.93
N ASN A 246 4.74 7.12 -11.88
CA ASN A 246 4.01 5.84 -11.79
C ASN A 246 4.34 4.98 -10.55
N ARG A 247 5.00 5.56 -9.55
CA ARG A 247 5.28 4.91 -8.27
C ARG A 247 4.42 5.53 -7.19
N ARG A 248 3.68 4.70 -6.45
CA ARG A 248 2.88 5.12 -5.30
C ARG A 248 3.56 4.70 -4.01
N LEU A 249 3.55 5.61 -3.03
CA LEU A 249 3.89 5.31 -1.63
C LEU A 249 2.70 5.66 -0.75
N ILE A 250 2.53 4.88 0.32
CA ILE A 250 1.52 5.13 1.36
C ILE A 250 2.25 5.31 2.68
N ALA A 251 1.91 6.36 3.41
CA ALA A 251 2.47 6.63 4.73
C ALA A 251 1.36 6.92 5.74
N VAL A 252 1.51 6.37 6.94
CA VAL A 252 0.65 6.68 8.08
C VAL A 252 1.50 7.15 9.24
N GLY A 253 1.09 8.23 9.89
CA GLY A 253 1.74 8.73 11.09
C GLY A 253 0.73 9.23 12.12
N SER A 254 1.00 8.99 13.40
CA SER A 254 0.17 9.46 14.51
C SER A 254 1.02 10.09 15.63
N GLY A 255 0.38 10.94 16.43
CA GLY A 255 1.03 11.64 17.53
C GLY A 255 1.86 12.84 17.10
N PHE A 256 1.55 13.51 15.99
CA PHE A 256 2.18 14.77 15.62
C PHE A 256 1.71 15.90 16.55
N ASN A 257 2.64 16.74 17.00
CA ASN A 257 2.31 17.77 17.99
C ASN A 257 1.41 18.91 17.47
N THR A 258 1.46 19.24 16.16
CA THR A 258 0.70 20.32 15.53
C THR A 258 0.23 19.95 14.13
N LYS A 259 -0.78 20.68 13.60
CA LYS A 259 -1.21 20.58 12.19
C LYS A 259 -0.04 20.77 11.21
N SER A 260 0.81 21.77 11.48
CA SER A 260 1.98 22.08 10.63
C SER A 260 3.02 20.95 10.67
N SER A 261 3.30 20.40 11.86
CA SER A 261 4.19 19.25 12.02
C SER A 261 3.65 18.02 11.27
N ARG A 262 2.35 17.73 11.38
CA ARG A 262 1.70 16.65 10.64
C ARG A 262 1.94 16.78 9.13
N ILE A 263 1.69 17.95 8.54
CA ILE A 263 1.86 18.19 7.10
C ILE A 263 3.35 18.06 6.71
N PHE A 264 4.24 18.71 7.46
CA PHE A 264 5.68 18.73 7.15
C PHE A 264 6.30 17.35 7.26
N GLU A 265 6.08 16.65 8.38
CA GLU A 265 6.70 15.36 8.66
C GLU A 265 6.12 14.25 7.74
N SER A 266 4.82 14.26 7.44
CA SER A 266 4.23 13.32 6.47
C SER A 266 4.80 13.52 5.08
N ASN A 267 4.95 14.78 4.61
CA ASN A 267 5.60 15.07 3.33
C ASN A 267 7.08 14.63 3.32
N LYS A 268 7.78 14.84 4.43
CA LYS A 268 9.17 14.42 4.60
C LYS A 268 9.30 12.89 4.52
N LEU A 269 8.39 12.13 5.15
CA LEU A 269 8.36 10.67 5.12
C LEU A 269 8.11 10.13 3.71
N LEU A 270 7.13 10.67 3.00
CA LEU A 270 6.86 10.30 1.60
C LEU A 270 8.06 10.60 0.69
N ASN A 271 8.67 11.79 0.83
CA ASN A 271 9.86 12.16 0.06
C ASN A 271 11.10 11.32 0.41
N TYR A 272 11.22 10.85 1.65
CA TYR A 272 12.27 9.90 2.04
C TYR A 272 12.16 8.62 1.21
N GLY A 273 10.97 8.01 1.12
CA GLY A 273 10.75 6.81 0.29
C GLY A 273 11.03 7.03 -1.18
N LEU A 274 10.60 8.18 -1.75
CA LEU A 274 10.86 8.52 -3.15
C LEU A 274 12.34 8.77 -3.46
N SER A 275 13.10 9.32 -2.51
CA SER A 275 14.50 9.71 -2.71
C SER A 275 15.50 8.63 -2.38
N LYS A 276 15.19 7.74 -1.43
CA LYS A 276 16.12 6.73 -0.90
C LYS A 276 15.94 5.34 -1.48
N PHE A 277 14.82 5.06 -2.13
CA PHE A 277 14.49 3.74 -2.65
C PHE A 277 14.01 3.82 -4.10
N ASP A 278 14.29 2.76 -4.86
CA ASP A 278 13.75 2.52 -6.19
C ASP A 278 12.96 1.21 -6.20
N THR A 279 11.84 1.18 -6.92
CA THR A 279 11.04 -0.02 -7.13
C THR A 279 11.33 -0.57 -8.52
N ILE A 280 11.75 -1.82 -8.58
CA ILE A 280 12.16 -2.51 -9.80
C ILE A 280 11.11 -3.56 -10.12
N GLN A 281 10.55 -3.50 -11.32
CA GLN A 281 9.74 -4.60 -11.85
C GLN A 281 10.66 -5.74 -12.26
N ILE A 282 10.50 -6.90 -11.64
CA ILE A 282 11.29 -8.10 -11.90
C ILE A 282 10.63 -8.94 -13.00
N THR A 283 9.30 -9.12 -12.89
CA THR A 283 8.48 -9.81 -13.89
C THR A 283 7.22 -9.02 -14.15
N LYS A 284 6.65 -9.22 -15.33
CA LYS A 284 5.33 -8.73 -15.71
C LYS A 284 4.43 -9.92 -16.02
N LYS A 285 3.19 -9.85 -15.54
CA LYS A 285 2.18 -10.88 -15.75
C LYS A 285 2.08 -11.27 -17.21
N ASN A 286 2.16 -12.57 -17.49
CA ASN A 286 2.07 -13.19 -18.82
C ASN A 286 3.19 -12.83 -19.81
N ASP A 287 4.20 -12.04 -19.41
CA ASP A 287 5.35 -11.83 -20.27
C ASP A 287 6.23 -13.10 -20.29
N LYS A 288 6.72 -13.43 -21.48
CA LYS A 288 7.64 -14.55 -21.66
C LYS A 288 8.94 -14.29 -20.88
N ILE A 289 9.29 -15.20 -19.98
CA ILE A 289 10.49 -15.13 -19.14
C ILE A 289 11.70 -15.76 -19.88
N ASP A 290 11.50 -16.98 -20.43
CA ASP A 290 12.54 -17.76 -21.10
C ASP A 290 11.93 -18.88 -21.93
N GLU A 291 12.77 -19.74 -22.50
CA GLU A 291 12.39 -20.99 -23.18
C GLU A 291 13.05 -22.18 -22.48
N LEU A 292 12.29 -23.26 -22.30
CA LEU A 292 12.77 -24.51 -21.71
C LEU A 292 12.79 -25.62 -22.77
N ASP A 293 13.74 -26.57 -22.62
CA ASP A 293 13.89 -27.69 -23.55
C ASP A 293 12.79 -28.74 -23.36
N VAL A 294 12.26 -29.23 -24.48
CA VAL A 294 11.16 -30.19 -24.53
C VAL A 294 11.63 -31.50 -25.17
N TRP A 295 11.40 -32.61 -24.48
CA TRP A 295 11.70 -33.93 -24.94
C TRP A 295 10.51 -34.59 -25.65
N LEU A 296 10.74 -35.15 -26.82
CA LEU A 296 9.76 -35.85 -27.67
C LEU A 296 8.54 -35.01 -28.05
N GLY A 297 8.69 -33.70 -28.07
CA GLY A 297 7.67 -32.76 -28.54
C GLY A 297 7.79 -32.44 -30.02
N LYS A 298 6.68 -31.95 -30.61
CA LYS A 298 6.69 -31.40 -31.98
C LYS A 298 7.51 -30.11 -32.10
N LYS A 299 7.78 -29.46 -30.99
CA LYS A 299 8.73 -28.34 -30.80
C LYS A 299 9.76 -28.76 -29.80
N ASP A 300 10.99 -28.33 -29.96
CA ASP A 300 12.10 -28.66 -29.09
C ASP A 300 12.23 -27.71 -27.89
N LYS A 301 11.50 -26.59 -27.94
CA LYS A 301 11.44 -25.58 -26.86
C LYS A 301 10.04 -25.14 -26.60
N ILE A 302 9.79 -24.71 -25.36
CA ILE A 302 8.53 -24.09 -24.91
C ILE A 302 8.81 -22.80 -24.18
N GLY A 303 8.10 -21.73 -24.55
CA GLY A 303 8.11 -20.48 -23.81
C GLY A 303 7.45 -20.65 -22.44
N VAL A 304 7.99 -19.98 -21.42
CA VAL A 304 7.42 -19.99 -20.08
C VAL A 304 7.16 -18.60 -19.57
N TYR A 305 6.14 -18.46 -18.72
CA TYR A 305 5.71 -17.19 -18.14
C TYR A 305 5.30 -17.33 -16.66
N ILE A 306 5.14 -16.19 -15.98
CA ILE A 306 4.61 -16.06 -14.63
C ILE A 306 3.25 -15.34 -14.71
N ASN A 307 2.28 -15.79 -13.90
CA ASN A 307 0.90 -15.27 -13.93
C ASN A 307 0.66 -14.05 -13.02
N GLU A 308 1.72 -13.32 -12.64
CA GLU A 308 1.63 -12.14 -11.78
C GLU A 308 2.77 -11.15 -12.01
N ASP A 309 2.52 -9.88 -11.69
CA ASP A 309 3.56 -8.86 -11.61
C ASP A 309 4.36 -9.05 -10.33
N PHE A 310 5.68 -8.92 -10.42
CA PHE A 310 6.54 -8.91 -9.24
C PHE A 310 7.45 -7.69 -9.23
N TYR A 311 7.36 -6.96 -8.14
CA TYR A 311 8.15 -5.77 -7.87
C TYR A 311 9.02 -5.98 -6.63
N LYS A 312 10.22 -5.42 -6.65
CA LYS A 312 11.13 -5.36 -5.50
C LYS A 312 11.58 -3.93 -5.28
N THR A 313 11.39 -3.43 -4.07
CA THR A 313 11.93 -2.13 -3.67
C THR A 313 13.27 -2.32 -2.97
N ILE A 314 14.28 -1.57 -3.40
CA ILE A 314 15.64 -1.63 -2.87
C ILE A 314 16.20 -0.21 -2.65
N PRO A 315 17.22 -0.05 -1.77
CA PRO A 315 17.91 1.22 -1.63
C PRO A 315 18.43 1.74 -2.97
N LYS A 316 18.27 3.03 -3.22
CA LYS A 316 18.65 3.65 -4.50
C LYS A 316 20.12 3.44 -4.88
N VAL A 317 21.00 3.45 -3.89
CA VAL A 317 22.43 3.14 -4.12
C VAL A 317 22.62 1.72 -4.66
N GLU A 318 21.81 0.76 -4.21
CA GLU A 318 21.88 -0.62 -4.67
C GLU A 318 21.21 -0.81 -6.04
N SER A 319 20.23 0.03 -6.39
CA SER A 319 19.57 -0.03 -7.70
C SER A 319 20.53 0.28 -8.85
N LEU A 320 21.56 1.10 -8.61
CA LEU A 320 22.63 1.37 -9.56
C LEU A 320 23.45 0.12 -9.90
N TYR A 321 23.51 -0.84 -8.96
CA TYR A 321 24.23 -2.12 -9.09
C TYR A 321 23.28 -3.32 -9.01
N LYS A 322 22.05 -3.18 -9.49
CA LYS A 322 20.99 -4.20 -9.37
C LYS A 322 21.42 -5.60 -9.78
N LYS A 323 22.24 -5.76 -10.85
CA LYS A 323 22.77 -7.05 -11.30
C LYS A 323 23.63 -7.78 -10.26
N LYS A 324 24.22 -7.03 -9.31
CA LYS A 324 25.01 -7.58 -8.21
C LYS A 324 24.13 -8.14 -7.10
N TYR A 325 23.00 -7.50 -6.85
CA TYR A 325 22.16 -7.78 -5.67
C TYR A 325 20.90 -8.59 -6.01
N LEU A 326 20.41 -8.52 -7.25
CA LEU A 326 19.21 -9.23 -7.71
C LEU A 326 19.63 -10.33 -8.70
N LYS A 327 19.24 -11.58 -8.39
CA LYS A 327 19.43 -12.74 -9.26
C LYS A 327 18.09 -13.44 -9.44
N ALA A 328 17.84 -13.91 -10.66
CA ALA A 328 16.71 -14.78 -10.97
C ALA A 328 17.22 -16.11 -11.52
N VAL A 329 16.64 -17.21 -11.07
CA VAL A 329 17.03 -18.56 -11.46
C VAL A 329 15.79 -19.37 -11.82
N ILE A 330 15.82 -20.02 -12.98
CA ILE A 330 14.81 -20.99 -13.37
C ILE A 330 15.26 -22.37 -12.88
N LYS A 331 14.39 -23.07 -12.14
CA LYS A 331 14.59 -24.46 -11.73
C LYS A 331 13.48 -25.33 -12.32
N TYR A 332 13.85 -26.31 -13.14
CA TYR A 332 12.92 -27.24 -13.75
C TYR A 332 13.58 -28.62 -13.90
N ASN A 333 12.77 -29.66 -14.09
CA ASN A 333 13.24 -30.99 -14.39
C ASN A 333 13.29 -31.15 -15.93
N GLY A 334 14.41 -30.78 -16.50
CA GLY A 334 14.58 -30.78 -17.95
C GLY A 334 15.31 -31.98 -18.48
N PRO A 335 15.08 -32.33 -19.77
CA PRO A 335 14.10 -31.72 -20.66
C PRO A 335 12.65 -32.12 -20.30
N ILE A 336 11.67 -31.24 -20.54
CA ILE A 336 10.25 -31.46 -20.20
C ILE A 336 9.64 -32.42 -21.19
N LEU A 337 9.06 -33.51 -20.71
CA LEU A 337 8.49 -34.55 -21.56
C LEU A 337 7.12 -34.12 -22.16
N ALA A 338 7.01 -34.12 -23.48
CA ALA A 338 5.72 -33.89 -24.13
C ALA A 338 4.75 -35.10 -23.92
N PRO A 339 3.42 -34.92 -23.94
CA PRO A 339 2.72 -33.71 -24.30
C PRO A 339 2.70 -32.70 -23.16
N ILE A 340 2.68 -31.42 -23.50
CA ILE A 340 2.55 -30.29 -22.57
C ILE A 340 1.28 -29.54 -22.97
N LYS A 341 0.47 -29.15 -22.01
CA LYS A 341 -0.68 -28.25 -22.23
C LYS A 341 -0.29 -26.83 -21.84
N LYS A 342 -0.91 -25.87 -22.51
CA LYS A 342 -0.83 -24.48 -22.07
C LYS A 342 -1.25 -24.37 -20.59
N ASP A 343 -0.56 -23.53 -19.85
CA ASP A 343 -0.78 -23.29 -18.42
C ASP A 343 -0.38 -24.45 -17.48
N ASP A 344 0.20 -25.55 -18.00
CA ASP A 344 0.84 -26.56 -17.15
C ASP A 344 2.02 -25.94 -16.38
N ILE A 345 2.19 -26.34 -15.11
CA ILE A 345 3.34 -25.93 -14.30
C ILE A 345 4.55 -26.77 -14.74
N VAL A 346 5.55 -26.11 -15.33
CA VAL A 346 6.74 -26.75 -15.90
C VAL A 346 8.04 -26.46 -15.16
N GLY A 347 8.00 -25.64 -14.13
CA GLY A 347 9.16 -25.28 -13.34
C GLY A 347 8.85 -24.24 -12.27
N LYS A 348 9.93 -23.73 -11.69
CA LYS A 348 9.92 -22.69 -10.68
C LYS A 348 10.85 -21.54 -11.08
N PHE A 349 10.40 -20.33 -10.86
CA PHE A 349 11.19 -19.11 -10.98
C PHE A 349 11.52 -18.59 -9.58
N LYS A 350 12.80 -18.54 -9.25
CA LYS A 350 13.29 -18.13 -7.94
C LYS A 350 13.98 -16.78 -8.04
N VAL A 351 13.61 -15.86 -7.17
CA VAL A 351 14.22 -14.54 -7.09
C VAL A 351 15.01 -14.43 -5.80
N PHE A 352 16.26 -13.99 -5.93
CA PHE A 352 17.19 -13.80 -4.82
C PHE A 352 17.59 -12.33 -4.72
N TYR A 353 17.67 -11.83 -3.49
CA TYR A 353 18.24 -10.54 -3.17
C TYR A 353 19.32 -10.71 -2.12
N LYS A 354 20.55 -10.24 -2.42
CA LYS A 354 21.75 -10.47 -1.57
C LYS A 354 21.92 -11.95 -1.21
N ASP A 355 21.75 -12.82 -2.21
CA ASP A 355 21.82 -14.29 -2.11
C ASP A 355 20.73 -14.96 -1.25
N ASN A 356 19.82 -14.19 -0.63
CA ASN A 356 18.67 -14.73 0.06
C ASN A 356 17.50 -14.91 -0.91
N LEU A 357 16.83 -16.07 -0.85
CA LEU A 357 15.59 -16.31 -1.60
C LEU A 357 14.50 -15.39 -1.04
N ILE A 358 13.97 -14.51 -1.89
CA ILE A 358 12.92 -13.56 -1.51
C ILE A 358 11.55 -13.95 -2.06
N ASN A 359 11.50 -14.67 -3.19
CA ASN A 359 10.25 -15.20 -3.71
C ASN A 359 10.48 -16.39 -4.65
N GLU A 360 9.43 -17.23 -4.78
CA GLU A 360 9.40 -18.38 -5.69
C GLU A 360 8.03 -18.45 -6.37
N TYR A 361 8.03 -18.50 -7.71
CA TYR A 361 6.83 -18.54 -8.54
C TYR A 361 6.77 -19.83 -9.35
N ASN A 362 5.56 -20.29 -9.69
CA ASN A 362 5.37 -21.31 -10.70
C ASN A 362 5.67 -20.74 -12.09
N LEU A 363 6.35 -21.51 -12.92
CA LEU A 363 6.48 -21.24 -14.35
C LEU A 363 5.42 -22.02 -15.11
N TYR A 364 4.68 -21.32 -15.94
CA TYR A 364 3.60 -21.88 -16.74
C TYR A 364 4.00 -21.99 -18.20
N ALA A 365 3.57 -23.08 -18.85
CA ALA A 365 3.76 -23.31 -20.27
C ALA A 365 2.91 -22.34 -21.10
N SER A 366 3.52 -21.68 -22.11
CA SER A 366 2.83 -20.64 -22.91
C SER A 366 1.91 -21.19 -23.99
N GLU A 367 2.06 -22.48 -24.37
CA GLU A 367 1.31 -23.12 -25.44
C GLU A 367 1.22 -24.63 -25.28
N ASP A 368 0.37 -25.26 -26.09
CA ASP A 368 0.30 -26.72 -26.18
C ASP A 368 1.45 -27.28 -27.03
N ILE A 369 2.14 -28.31 -26.55
CA ILE A 369 3.08 -29.09 -27.35
C ILE A 369 2.64 -30.55 -27.38
N LYS A 370 2.28 -31.04 -28.58
CA LYS A 370 1.92 -32.44 -28.82
C LYS A 370 3.16 -33.31 -28.95
N LYS A 371 3.04 -34.57 -28.60
CA LYS A 371 4.09 -35.58 -28.87
C LYS A 371 4.35 -35.70 -30.36
N VAL A 372 5.59 -35.98 -30.73
CA VAL A 372 5.95 -36.45 -32.07
C VAL A 372 5.38 -37.87 -32.32
N ASN A 373 5.25 -38.25 -33.60
CA ASN A 373 4.84 -39.61 -33.98
C ASN A 373 5.88 -40.67 -33.58
N MET A 374 5.48 -41.95 -33.62
CA MET A 374 6.33 -43.05 -33.13
C MET A 374 7.68 -43.14 -33.85
N PHE A 375 7.72 -42.92 -35.16
CA PHE A 375 8.96 -42.97 -35.96
C PHE A 375 9.93 -41.84 -35.56
N SER A 376 9.42 -40.61 -35.46
CA SER A 376 10.22 -39.46 -34.99
C SER A 376 10.72 -39.63 -33.54
N ARG A 377 9.96 -40.35 -32.70
CA ARG A 377 10.40 -40.65 -31.31
C ARG A 377 11.65 -41.53 -31.31
N ILE A 378 11.63 -42.59 -32.14
CA ILE A 378 12.78 -43.48 -32.24
C ILE A 378 14.02 -42.72 -32.75
N LEU A 379 13.85 -41.90 -33.80
CA LEU A 379 14.96 -41.09 -34.34
C LEU A 379 15.53 -40.12 -33.32
N LYS A 380 14.66 -39.37 -32.61
CA LYS A 380 15.11 -38.44 -31.56
C LYS A 380 15.81 -39.19 -30.42
N SER A 381 15.30 -40.35 -30.00
CA SER A 381 15.94 -41.14 -28.96
C SER A 381 17.33 -41.69 -29.39
N ILE A 382 17.48 -42.13 -30.63
CA ILE A 382 18.78 -42.57 -31.18
C ILE A 382 19.75 -41.38 -31.25
N ASN A 383 19.28 -40.21 -31.74
CA ASN A 383 20.10 -38.99 -31.81
C ASN A 383 20.62 -38.56 -30.44
N PHE A 384 19.74 -38.62 -29.41
CA PHE A 384 20.11 -38.31 -28.04
C PHE A 384 21.20 -39.30 -27.49
N ILE A 385 21.05 -40.59 -27.79
CA ILE A 385 22.03 -41.60 -27.33
C ILE A 385 23.39 -41.39 -28.00
N ILE A 386 23.41 -40.99 -29.27
CA ILE A 386 24.66 -40.88 -30.06
C ILE A 386 25.33 -39.52 -29.81
N TRP A 387 24.58 -38.42 -29.77
CA TRP A 387 25.13 -37.07 -29.82
C TRP A 387 24.83 -36.26 -28.55
N GLY A 388 23.96 -36.73 -27.66
CA GLY A 388 23.55 -36.00 -26.46
C GLY A 388 22.66 -34.79 -26.73
N ASP A 389 22.26 -34.55 -27.97
CA ASP A 389 21.40 -33.43 -28.36
C ASP A 389 19.91 -33.81 -28.21
N ILE A 390 19.11 -32.87 -27.69
CA ILE A 390 17.67 -33.04 -27.44
C ILE A 390 16.85 -32.71 -28.68
#